data_4295a95d69e0d992f18bfbd34ea2554f
#
_entry.id   4295a95d69e0d992f18bfbd34ea2554f
#
_cell.length_a   1.000
_cell.length_b   1.000
_cell.length_c   1.000
_cell.angle_alpha   90.00
_cell.angle_beta   90.00
_cell.angle_gamma   90.00
#
_symmetry.space_group_name_H-M   'P 1'
#
loop_
_entity.id
_entity.type
_entity.pdbx_description
1 polymer ?
#
loop_
_entity_poly.entity_id
_entity_poly.type
_entity_poly.pdbx_seq_one_letter_code
_entity_poly.pdbx_strand_id
1 'polypeptide(L)'
;INIVDTPGHADFGGEEERALTMVDGVILLVDAAEGPMPQTKFVTGKSLALGLRPIVVINKLDRSDQRADAVLDEIFDLFVALDADEYQLDFPVLYASAKQGWAAAQPDGPHHDLAPLFDLIIAYVAPPDVEPDGAFRMLATTLEADPYLGRVLTGKILAGTVRANQTVRSLGRDGTVLEETRIIKITAFRGLERQVVM
;
A
#
# COMPACT_ATOMS: atom_id res chain seq x y z
N ILE A 1 -9.91 -1.39 6.41
CA ILE A 1 -8.56 -1.41 5.83
C ILE A 1 -8.66 -2.04 4.44
N ASN A 2 -8.17 -1.36 3.42
CA ASN A 2 -7.96 -1.92 2.08
C ASN A 2 -6.46 -2.17 1.91
N ILE A 3 -6.11 -3.36 1.46
CA ILE A 3 -4.72 -3.77 1.27
C ILE A 3 -4.47 -3.85 -0.24
N VAL A 4 -3.40 -3.21 -0.69
CA VAL A 4 -2.90 -3.30 -2.07
C VAL A 4 -1.56 -4.03 -1.99
N ASP A 5 -1.51 -5.24 -2.55
CA ASP A 5 -0.29 -6.04 -2.62
C ASP A 5 0.55 -5.61 -3.82
N THR A 6 1.86 -5.59 -3.65
CA THR A 6 2.81 -5.29 -4.73
C THR A 6 3.50 -6.57 -5.18
N PRO A 7 3.67 -6.79 -6.51
CA PRO A 7 4.39 -7.96 -6.99
C PRO A 7 5.83 -7.94 -6.50
N GLY A 8 6.31 -9.06 -5.97
CA GLY A 8 7.67 -9.19 -5.40
C GLY A 8 8.81 -9.36 -6.42
N HIS A 9 8.57 -9.11 -7.72
CA HIS A 9 9.56 -9.32 -8.78
C HIS A 9 10.03 -7.98 -9.37
N ALA A 10 11.32 -7.87 -9.67
CA ALA A 10 11.99 -6.65 -10.13
C ALA A 10 11.46 -6.06 -11.46
N ASP A 11 10.65 -6.80 -12.21
CA ASP A 11 10.18 -6.40 -13.54
C ASP A 11 8.94 -5.48 -13.52
N PHE A 12 8.36 -5.21 -12.35
CA PHE A 12 7.08 -4.50 -12.20
C PHE A 12 7.16 -3.09 -11.59
N GLY A 13 8.30 -2.43 -11.66
CA GLY A 13 8.52 -1.11 -11.04
C GLY A 13 7.46 -0.04 -11.36
N GLY A 14 6.81 -0.12 -12.52
CA GLY A 14 5.71 0.79 -12.87
C GLY A 14 4.38 0.47 -12.17
N GLU A 15 4.13 -0.77 -11.78
CA GLU A 15 2.94 -1.17 -11.03
C GLU A 15 3.07 -0.81 -9.56
N GLU A 16 4.24 -1.00 -8.98
CA GLU A 16 4.56 -0.61 -7.63
C GLU A 16 4.42 0.90 -7.42
N GLU A 17 4.96 1.73 -8.32
CA GLU A 17 4.78 3.18 -8.26
C GLU A 17 3.30 3.58 -8.29
N ARG A 18 2.49 2.93 -9.13
CA ARG A 18 1.05 3.20 -9.21
C ARG A 18 0.34 2.78 -7.91
N ALA A 19 0.70 1.62 -7.34
CA ALA A 19 0.16 1.16 -6.07
C ALA A 19 0.47 2.16 -4.96
N LEU A 20 1.71 2.62 -4.85
CA LEU A 20 2.14 3.58 -3.84
C LEU A 20 1.40 4.94 -3.92
N THR A 21 0.97 5.36 -5.11
CA THR A 21 0.16 6.60 -5.24
C THR A 21 -1.28 6.46 -4.76
N MET A 22 -1.76 5.24 -4.50
CA MET A 22 -3.14 4.98 -4.05
C MET A 22 -3.27 4.77 -2.55
N VAL A 23 -2.15 4.54 -1.84
CA VAL A 23 -2.17 4.14 -0.43
C VAL A 23 -1.91 5.31 0.49
N ASP A 24 -2.34 5.18 1.75
CA ASP A 24 -2.14 6.17 2.81
C ASP A 24 -1.03 5.72 3.78
N GLY A 25 -0.58 4.47 3.69
CA GLY A 25 0.52 3.91 4.47
C GLY A 25 1.14 2.71 3.77
N VAL A 26 2.31 2.30 4.24
CA VAL A 26 3.08 1.19 3.67
C VAL A 26 3.49 0.23 4.78
N ILE A 27 3.35 -1.06 4.52
CA ILE A 27 3.94 -2.11 5.33
C ILE A 27 5.16 -2.64 4.58
N LEU A 28 6.34 -2.45 5.17
CA LEU A 28 7.58 -2.99 4.64
C LEU A 28 7.81 -4.38 5.25
N LEU A 29 7.60 -5.41 4.45
CA LEU A 29 7.82 -6.78 4.87
C LEU A 29 9.26 -7.19 4.57
N VAL A 30 9.98 -7.63 5.62
CA VAL A 30 11.38 -8.07 5.49
C VAL A 30 11.53 -9.47 6.09
N ASP A 31 12.26 -10.34 5.41
CA ASP A 31 12.57 -11.69 5.89
C ASP A 31 13.60 -11.61 7.03
N ALA A 32 13.30 -12.26 8.16
CA ALA A 32 14.15 -12.24 9.35
C ALA A 32 15.53 -12.92 9.16
N ALA A 33 15.70 -13.73 8.14
CA ALA A 33 16.98 -14.38 7.82
C ALA A 33 17.74 -13.66 6.69
N GLU A 34 17.03 -13.22 5.65
CA GLU A 34 17.64 -12.64 4.45
C GLU A 34 17.91 -11.13 4.59
N GLY A 35 17.07 -10.43 5.35
CA GLY A 35 17.16 -8.96 5.47
C GLY A 35 16.59 -8.23 4.25
N PRO A 36 16.87 -6.92 4.13
CA PRO A 36 16.36 -6.09 3.03
C PRO A 36 17.01 -6.46 1.70
N MET A 37 16.19 -6.94 0.76
CA MET A 37 16.59 -7.31 -0.60
C MET A 37 16.64 -6.08 -1.53
N PRO A 38 17.27 -6.16 -2.72
CA PRO A 38 17.31 -5.04 -3.68
C PRO A 38 15.94 -4.46 -4.00
N GLN A 39 14.91 -5.31 -4.11
CA GLN A 39 13.53 -4.89 -4.31
C GLN A 39 13.00 -4.07 -3.13
N THR A 40 13.29 -4.51 -1.91
CA THR A 40 12.96 -3.77 -0.68
C THR A 40 13.51 -2.35 -0.74
N LYS A 41 14.78 -2.20 -1.14
CA LYS A 41 15.44 -0.90 -1.29
C LYS A 41 14.71 0.00 -2.28
N PHE A 42 14.33 -0.53 -3.44
CA PHE A 42 13.63 0.23 -4.48
C PHE A 42 12.27 0.75 -3.99
N VAL A 43 11.43 -0.16 -3.46
CA VAL A 43 10.09 0.18 -2.97
C VAL A 43 10.15 1.13 -1.78
N THR A 44 11.08 0.91 -0.85
CA THR A 44 11.30 1.80 0.30
C THR A 44 11.66 3.20 -0.17
N GLY A 45 12.62 3.36 -1.08
CA GLY A 45 13.01 4.67 -1.59
C GLY A 45 11.87 5.42 -2.26
N LYS A 46 11.02 4.71 -3.02
CA LYS A 46 9.82 5.31 -3.62
C LYS A 46 8.78 5.72 -2.58
N SER A 47 8.56 4.89 -1.56
CA SER A 47 7.63 5.20 -0.46
C SER A 47 8.05 6.44 0.31
N LEU A 48 9.35 6.53 0.66
CA LEU A 48 9.92 7.67 1.38
C LEU A 48 9.83 8.96 0.54
N ALA A 49 10.13 8.89 -0.76
CA ALA A 49 10.01 10.02 -1.68
C ALA A 49 8.57 10.55 -1.83
N LEU A 50 7.56 9.71 -1.60
CA LEU A 50 6.15 10.09 -1.55
C LEU A 50 5.71 10.62 -0.18
N GLY A 51 6.62 10.71 0.80
CA GLY A 51 6.33 11.13 2.17
C GLY A 51 5.56 10.10 3.00
N LEU A 52 5.49 8.85 2.53
CA LEU A 52 4.84 7.78 3.28
C LEU A 52 5.71 7.36 4.47
N ARG A 53 5.06 6.98 5.57
CA ARG A 53 5.70 6.49 6.78
C ARG A 53 5.52 4.96 6.84
N PRO A 54 6.57 4.17 6.62
CA PRO A 54 6.46 2.72 6.65
C PRO A 54 6.25 2.16 8.06
N ILE A 55 5.44 1.10 8.16
CA ILE A 55 5.44 0.16 9.26
C ILE A 55 6.36 -0.99 8.86
N VAL A 56 7.37 -1.29 9.65
CA VAL A 56 8.29 -2.39 9.38
C VAL A 56 7.76 -3.67 10.03
N VAL A 57 7.71 -4.75 9.26
CA VAL A 57 7.36 -6.08 9.75
C VAL A 57 8.47 -7.07 9.39
N ILE A 58 9.21 -7.51 10.41
CA ILE A 58 10.24 -8.54 10.28
C ILE A 58 9.54 -9.89 10.36
N ASN A 59 9.35 -10.53 9.22
CA ASN A 59 8.57 -11.75 9.06
C ASN A 59 9.45 -13.01 9.00
N LYS A 60 8.84 -14.16 9.14
CA LYS A 60 9.47 -15.49 9.15
C LYS A 60 10.35 -15.73 10.37
N LEU A 61 9.96 -15.22 11.54
CA LEU A 61 10.66 -15.51 12.80
C LEU A 61 10.62 -17.00 13.19
N ASP A 62 9.77 -17.80 12.57
CA ASP A 62 9.73 -19.24 12.73
C ASP A 62 10.92 -19.98 12.09
N ARG A 63 11.77 -19.29 11.33
CA ARG A 63 12.99 -19.87 10.75
C ARG A 63 14.07 -20.04 11.81
N SER A 64 14.81 -21.17 11.74
CA SER A 64 15.91 -21.46 12.65
C SER A 64 17.17 -20.61 12.41
N ASP A 65 17.29 -20.02 11.23
CA ASP A 65 18.40 -19.16 10.79
C ASP A 65 18.06 -17.66 10.85
N GLN A 66 16.98 -17.30 11.55
CA GLN A 66 16.58 -15.91 11.73
C GLN A 66 17.63 -15.11 12.52
N ARG A 67 17.80 -13.85 12.18
CA ARG A 67 18.74 -12.89 12.78
C ARG A 67 18.06 -11.51 12.91
N ALA A 68 16.87 -11.49 13.49
CA ALA A 68 15.96 -10.35 13.48
C ALA A 68 16.60 -9.02 13.94
N ASP A 69 17.46 -9.06 14.97
CA ASP A 69 18.14 -7.85 15.48
C ASP A 69 19.09 -7.26 14.42
N ALA A 70 19.89 -8.11 13.77
CA ALA A 70 20.78 -7.66 12.70
C ALA A 70 19.98 -7.14 11.48
N VAL A 71 18.84 -7.75 11.18
CA VAL A 71 17.94 -7.30 10.11
C VAL A 71 17.34 -5.93 10.43
N LEU A 72 17.00 -5.67 11.68
CA LEU A 72 16.51 -4.35 12.11
C LEU A 72 17.58 -3.27 11.90
N ASP A 73 18.83 -3.55 12.27
CA ASP A 73 19.94 -2.62 12.02
C ASP A 73 20.14 -2.36 10.52
N GLU A 74 20.09 -3.41 9.69
CA GLU A 74 20.17 -3.29 8.23
C GLU A 74 19.04 -2.45 7.62
N ILE A 75 17.82 -2.56 8.17
CA ILE A 75 16.68 -1.74 7.75
C ILE A 75 16.91 -0.27 8.13
N PHE A 76 17.39 -0.01 9.34
CA PHE A 76 17.70 1.35 9.78
C PHE A 76 18.78 1.98 8.88
N ASP A 77 19.87 1.26 8.61
CA ASP A 77 20.93 1.69 7.70
C ASP A 77 20.39 1.95 6.29
N LEU A 78 19.45 1.12 5.82
CA LEU A 78 18.79 1.32 4.53
C LEU A 78 18.00 2.62 4.50
N PHE A 79 17.22 2.94 5.54
CA PHE A 79 16.45 4.18 5.62
C PHE A 79 17.37 5.41 5.63
N VAL A 80 18.47 5.36 6.41
CA VAL A 80 19.49 6.41 6.42
C VAL A 80 20.12 6.57 5.04
N ALA A 81 20.45 5.49 4.36
CA ALA A 81 21.04 5.51 3.01
C ALA A 81 20.07 6.02 1.92
N LEU A 82 18.78 6.04 2.21
CA LEU A 82 17.72 6.55 1.34
C LEU A 82 17.27 7.98 1.72
N ASP A 83 18.04 8.67 2.57
CA ASP A 83 17.78 10.04 3.03
C ASP A 83 16.41 10.19 3.72
N ALA A 84 15.98 9.17 4.49
CA ALA A 84 14.77 9.24 5.29
C ALA A 84 14.84 10.39 6.30
N ASP A 85 13.74 11.12 6.46
CA ASP A 85 13.64 12.19 7.45
C ASP A 85 13.46 11.63 8.88
N GLU A 86 13.51 12.52 9.89
CA GLU A 86 13.41 12.14 11.30
C GLU A 86 12.09 11.40 11.62
N TYR A 87 10.98 11.80 10.98
CA TYR A 87 9.69 11.15 11.16
C TYR A 87 9.63 9.77 10.50
N GLN A 88 10.33 9.60 9.40
CA GLN A 88 10.41 8.33 8.68
C GLN A 88 11.36 7.34 9.37
N LEU A 89 12.39 7.84 10.07
CA LEU A 89 13.30 7.04 10.87
C LEU A 89 12.66 6.54 12.18
N ASP A 90 11.63 7.22 12.69
CA ASP A 90 10.82 6.78 13.84
C ASP A 90 9.72 5.80 13.40
N PHE A 91 10.10 4.76 12.66
CA PHE A 91 9.16 3.75 12.18
C PHE A 91 8.86 2.70 13.24
N PRO A 92 7.58 2.29 13.40
CA PRO A 92 7.23 1.19 14.27
C PRO A 92 7.65 -0.16 13.67
N VAL A 93 8.04 -1.08 14.54
CA VAL A 93 8.49 -2.42 14.16
C VAL A 93 7.59 -3.48 14.78
N LEU A 94 7.21 -4.47 13.98
CA LEU A 94 6.61 -5.70 14.45
C LEU A 94 7.41 -6.91 13.96
N TYR A 95 7.40 -7.94 14.79
CA TYR A 95 7.97 -9.24 14.49
C TYR A 95 6.85 -10.21 14.20
N ALA A 96 6.99 -11.05 13.18
CA ALA A 96 5.88 -11.88 12.73
C ALA A 96 6.30 -13.24 12.21
N SER A 97 5.37 -14.16 12.24
CA SER A 97 5.36 -15.36 11.40
C SER A 97 4.02 -15.45 10.69
N ALA A 98 3.97 -15.01 9.45
CA ALA A 98 2.76 -15.13 8.62
C ALA A 98 2.33 -16.60 8.45
N LYS A 99 3.29 -17.53 8.41
CA LYS A 99 3.03 -18.97 8.34
C LYS A 99 2.28 -19.50 9.56
N GLN A 100 2.61 -18.98 10.74
CA GLN A 100 1.98 -19.36 12.01
C GLN A 100 0.81 -18.43 12.39
N GLY A 101 0.61 -17.32 11.66
CA GLY A 101 -0.52 -16.42 11.81
C GLY A 101 -0.45 -15.47 13.00
N TRP A 102 0.76 -14.99 13.37
CA TRP A 102 0.92 -14.06 14.48
C TRP A 102 1.85 -12.87 14.17
N ALA A 103 1.67 -11.79 14.91
CA ALA A 103 2.57 -10.65 14.99
C ALA A 103 2.71 -10.17 16.44
N ALA A 104 3.88 -9.66 16.82
CA ALA A 104 4.17 -9.17 18.16
C ALA A 104 5.11 -7.96 18.12
N ALA A 105 5.09 -7.13 19.17
CA ALA A 105 5.98 -5.97 19.30
C ALA A 105 7.43 -6.35 19.64
N GLN A 106 7.67 -7.57 20.12
CA GLN A 106 8.99 -8.09 20.46
C GLN A 106 9.14 -9.51 19.92
N PRO A 107 10.37 -9.97 19.60
CA PRO A 107 10.59 -11.29 19.03
C PRO A 107 10.12 -12.45 19.92
N ASP A 108 10.23 -12.29 21.24
CA ASP A 108 9.82 -13.22 22.28
C ASP A 108 8.46 -12.92 22.89
N GLY A 109 7.71 -11.99 22.28
CA GLY A 109 6.39 -11.58 22.72
C GLY A 109 5.32 -12.66 22.55
N PRO A 110 4.08 -12.37 22.95
CA PRO A 110 2.99 -13.33 22.80
C PRO A 110 2.68 -13.60 21.33
N HIS A 111 2.71 -14.86 20.92
CA HIS A 111 2.47 -15.30 19.54
C HIS A 111 1.04 -15.84 19.40
N HIS A 112 0.04 -14.97 19.39
CA HIS A 112 -1.39 -15.36 19.37
C HIS A 112 -2.02 -15.25 18.00
N ASP A 113 -2.02 -14.04 17.44
CA ASP A 113 -2.70 -13.71 16.17
C ASP A 113 -2.08 -12.47 15.50
N LEU A 114 -2.73 -11.97 14.47
CA LEU A 114 -2.32 -10.77 13.73
C LEU A 114 -2.97 -9.46 14.25
N ALA A 115 -3.73 -9.50 15.36
CA ALA A 115 -4.36 -8.30 15.90
C ALA A 115 -3.36 -7.16 16.17
N PRO A 116 -2.15 -7.42 16.72
CA PRO A 116 -1.16 -6.35 16.92
C PRO A 116 -0.78 -5.60 15.63
N LEU A 117 -0.76 -6.28 14.48
CA LEU A 117 -0.50 -5.65 13.19
C LEU A 117 -1.67 -4.75 12.76
N PHE A 118 -2.90 -5.23 12.88
CA PHE A 118 -4.07 -4.44 12.51
C PHE A 118 -4.27 -3.25 13.43
N ASP A 119 -4.04 -3.41 14.73
CA ASP A 119 -4.12 -2.32 15.70
C ASP A 119 -3.06 -1.25 15.40
N LEU A 120 -1.84 -1.66 15.07
CA LEU A 120 -0.79 -0.73 14.68
C LEU A 120 -1.13 0.02 13.38
N ILE A 121 -1.67 -0.65 12.37
CA ILE A 121 -2.11 0.00 11.12
C ILE A 121 -3.15 1.08 11.44
N ILE A 122 -4.16 0.77 12.25
CA ILE A 122 -5.23 1.72 12.61
C ILE A 122 -4.68 2.91 13.41
N ALA A 123 -3.72 2.66 14.29
CA ALA A 123 -3.15 3.70 15.15
C ALA A 123 -2.14 4.60 14.41
N TYR A 124 -1.39 4.05 13.45
CA TYR A 124 -0.24 4.72 12.86
C TYR A 124 -0.51 5.31 11.47
N VAL A 125 -1.31 4.64 10.66
CA VAL A 125 -1.65 5.14 9.31
C VAL A 125 -2.74 6.18 9.42
N ALA A 126 -2.45 7.39 8.94
CA ALA A 126 -3.45 8.45 8.89
C ALA A 126 -4.66 8.06 8.01
N PRO A 127 -5.87 8.47 8.37
CA PRO A 127 -7.01 8.26 7.49
C PRO A 127 -6.80 9.02 6.18
N PRO A 128 -7.42 8.56 5.07
CA PRO A 128 -7.28 9.24 3.79
C PRO A 128 -7.79 10.69 3.89
N ASP A 129 -6.98 11.63 3.39
CA ASP A 129 -7.36 13.03 3.25
C ASP A 129 -8.28 13.16 2.02
N VAL A 130 -9.58 13.29 2.28
CA VAL A 130 -10.61 13.34 1.24
C VAL A 130 -11.50 14.58 1.44
N GLU A 131 -11.91 15.20 0.34
CA GLU A 131 -12.84 16.33 0.29
C GLU A 131 -14.22 15.84 -0.23
N PRO A 132 -15.10 15.29 0.62
CA PRO A 132 -16.31 14.59 0.16
C PRO A 132 -17.32 15.52 -0.55
N ASP A 133 -17.35 16.81 -0.22
CA ASP A 133 -18.26 17.80 -0.79
C ASP A 133 -17.69 18.50 -2.04
N GLY A 134 -16.46 18.16 -2.43
CA GLY A 134 -15.82 18.71 -3.62
C GLY A 134 -16.35 18.12 -4.93
N ALA A 135 -15.90 18.69 -6.05
CA ALA A 135 -16.13 18.07 -7.35
C ALA A 135 -15.47 16.69 -7.43
N PHE A 136 -16.13 15.73 -8.05
CA PHE A 136 -15.57 14.39 -8.20
C PHE A 136 -14.20 14.41 -8.89
N ARG A 137 -13.21 13.88 -8.23
CA ARG A 137 -11.84 13.69 -8.74
C ARG A 137 -11.35 12.28 -8.36
N MET A 138 -10.85 11.56 -9.33
CA MET A 138 -10.29 10.22 -9.16
C MET A 138 -8.95 10.14 -9.88
N LEU A 139 -7.94 9.63 -9.20
CA LEU A 139 -6.69 9.22 -9.81
C LEU A 139 -6.85 7.79 -10.33
N ALA A 140 -6.95 7.63 -11.65
CA ALA A 140 -6.98 6.30 -12.26
C ALA A 140 -5.54 5.78 -12.43
N THR A 141 -5.27 4.63 -11.87
CA THR A 141 -3.92 4.02 -11.85
C THR A 141 -3.82 2.80 -12.74
N THR A 142 -4.92 2.05 -12.90
CA THR A 142 -4.96 0.84 -13.70
C THR A 142 -6.10 0.89 -14.70
N LEU A 143 -5.82 0.49 -15.94
CA LEU A 143 -6.79 0.33 -17.01
C LEU A 143 -6.84 -1.14 -17.40
N GLU A 144 -8.00 -1.76 -17.27
CA GLU A 144 -8.28 -3.12 -17.68
C GLU A 144 -9.32 -3.11 -18.82
N ALA A 145 -9.25 -4.09 -19.71
CA ALA A 145 -10.26 -4.32 -20.72
C ALA A 145 -11.09 -5.56 -20.33
N ASP A 146 -12.36 -5.35 -20.03
CA ASP A 146 -13.30 -6.42 -19.74
C ASP A 146 -14.18 -6.68 -20.98
N PRO A 147 -14.35 -7.94 -21.42
CA PRO A 147 -15.14 -8.27 -22.61
C PRO A 147 -16.60 -7.82 -22.54
N TYR A 148 -17.18 -7.70 -21.33
CA TYR A 148 -18.58 -7.36 -21.10
C TYR A 148 -18.79 -5.91 -20.64
N LEU A 149 -17.85 -5.37 -19.85
CA LEU A 149 -17.94 -4.03 -19.27
C LEU A 149 -17.18 -2.99 -20.10
N GLY A 150 -16.34 -3.41 -21.01
CA GLY A 150 -15.47 -2.53 -21.75
C GLY A 150 -14.25 -2.10 -20.94
N ARG A 151 -13.95 -0.80 -20.90
CA ARG A 151 -12.83 -0.27 -20.13
C ARG A 151 -13.19 -0.15 -18.65
N VAL A 152 -12.38 -0.76 -17.80
CA VAL A 152 -12.48 -0.68 -16.34
C VAL A 152 -11.28 0.11 -15.81
N LEU A 153 -11.56 1.21 -15.10
CA LEU A 153 -10.57 2.05 -14.46
C LEU A 153 -10.58 1.77 -12.96
N THR A 154 -9.44 1.41 -12.42
CA THR A 154 -9.24 1.27 -10.98
C THR A 154 -8.38 2.42 -10.47
N GLY A 155 -8.69 2.97 -9.30
CA GLY A 155 -7.94 4.08 -8.73
C GLY A 155 -8.53 4.59 -7.42
N LYS A 156 -7.95 5.70 -6.91
CA LYS A 156 -8.35 6.36 -5.66
C LYS A 156 -9.20 7.58 -5.94
N ILE A 157 -10.34 7.68 -5.26
CA ILE A 157 -11.15 8.91 -5.24
C ILE A 157 -10.46 9.91 -4.30
N LEU A 158 -10.12 11.08 -4.83
CA LEU A 158 -9.43 12.16 -4.11
C LEU A 158 -10.42 13.23 -3.60
N ALA A 159 -11.55 13.40 -4.26
CA ALA A 159 -12.58 14.35 -3.86
C ALA A 159 -13.95 13.99 -4.44
N GLY A 160 -14.99 14.48 -3.79
CA GLY A 160 -16.37 14.34 -4.21
C GLY A 160 -16.89 12.92 -4.16
N THR A 161 -18.05 12.73 -4.75
CA THR A 161 -18.72 11.44 -4.85
C THR A 161 -19.06 11.13 -6.31
N VAL A 162 -19.21 9.86 -6.63
CA VAL A 162 -19.54 9.39 -7.96
C VAL A 162 -20.68 8.38 -7.92
N ARG A 163 -21.55 8.42 -8.93
CA ARG A 163 -22.69 7.50 -9.07
C ARG A 163 -22.71 6.83 -10.43
N ALA A 164 -23.27 5.65 -10.50
CA ALA A 164 -23.56 5.02 -11.78
C ALA A 164 -24.46 5.94 -12.65
N ASN A 165 -24.24 5.90 -13.94
CA ASN A 165 -24.89 6.76 -14.94
C ASN A 165 -24.45 8.24 -14.93
N GLN A 166 -23.53 8.65 -14.07
CA GLN A 166 -22.95 9.98 -14.10
C GLN A 166 -22.00 10.13 -15.29
N THR A 167 -22.04 11.31 -15.93
CA THR A 167 -21.06 11.69 -16.96
C THR A 167 -19.80 12.24 -16.28
N VAL A 168 -18.65 11.77 -16.70
CA VAL A 168 -17.34 12.19 -16.20
C VAL A 168 -16.40 12.51 -17.35
N ARG A 169 -15.37 13.30 -17.09
CA ARG A 169 -14.31 13.64 -18.04
C ARG A 169 -13.01 13.02 -17.61
N SER A 170 -12.34 12.34 -18.53
CA SER A 170 -10.95 11.97 -18.33
C SER A 170 -10.04 13.13 -18.76
N LEU A 171 -9.05 13.42 -17.93
CA LEU A 171 -8.12 14.52 -18.14
C LEU A 171 -6.71 13.98 -18.38
N GLY A 172 -6.00 14.59 -19.30
CA GLY A 172 -4.56 14.43 -19.45
C GLY A 172 -3.79 15.07 -18.28
N ARG A 173 -2.50 14.81 -18.20
CA ARG A 173 -1.63 15.40 -17.16
C ARG A 173 -1.55 16.93 -17.26
N ASP A 174 -1.78 17.48 -18.42
CA ASP A 174 -1.81 18.91 -18.74
C ASP A 174 -3.20 19.55 -18.51
N GLY A 175 -4.16 18.76 -18.02
CA GLY A 175 -5.54 19.20 -17.78
C GLY A 175 -6.43 19.21 -19.03
N THR A 176 -5.94 18.78 -20.19
CA THR A 176 -6.76 18.66 -21.40
C THR A 176 -7.80 17.57 -21.25
N VAL A 177 -9.03 17.83 -21.73
CA VAL A 177 -10.09 16.83 -21.76
C VAL A 177 -9.76 15.80 -22.86
N LEU A 178 -9.51 14.56 -22.47
CA LEU A 178 -9.23 13.46 -23.38
C LEU A 178 -10.52 12.82 -23.88
N GLU A 179 -11.47 12.63 -22.99
CA GLU A 179 -12.74 11.97 -23.31
C GLU A 179 -13.81 12.38 -22.29
N GLU A 180 -15.05 12.45 -22.76
CA GLU A 180 -16.23 12.53 -21.91
C GLU A 180 -17.01 11.23 -22.03
N THR A 181 -17.30 10.57 -20.93
CA THR A 181 -17.93 9.26 -20.93
C THR A 181 -18.90 9.10 -19.76
N ARG A 182 -19.80 8.12 -19.88
CA ARG A 182 -20.76 7.80 -18.83
C ARG A 182 -20.31 6.58 -18.06
N ILE A 183 -20.34 6.66 -16.72
CA ILE A 183 -20.06 5.52 -15.85
C ILE A 183 -21.22 4.55 -15.92
N ILE A 184 -20.94 3.31 -16.34
CA ILE A 184 -21.95 2.26 -16.46
C ILE A 184 -22.12 1.57 -15.10
N LYS A 185 -21.00 1.26 -14.42
CA LYS A 185 -20.98 0.45 -13.20
C LYS A 185 -19.85 0.92 -12.29
N ILE A 186 -20.08 0.87 -10.99
CA ILE A 186 -19.08 1.13 -9.96
C ILE A 186 -18.93 -0.12 -9.12
N THR A 187 -17.69 -0.53 -8.89
CA THR A 187 -17.36 -1.65 -8.02
C THR A 187 -16.31 -1.24 -7.01
N ALA A 188 -16.36 -1.79 -5.83
CA ALA A 188 -15.32 -1.65 -4.81
C ALA A 188 -14.93 -3.04 -4.29
N PHE A 189 -13.71 -3.15 -3.77
CA PHE A 189 -13.27 -4.37 -3.12
C PHE A 189 -13.88 -4.46 -1.71
N ARG A 190 -14.45 -5.62 -1.40
CA ARG A 190 -14.79 -6.03 -0.04
C ARG A 190 -14.13 -7.38 0.22
N GLY A 191 -13.06 -7.37 1.01
CA GLY A 191 -12.14 -8.49 1.07
C GLY A 191 -11.49 -8.72 -0.30
N LEU A 192 -11.53 -9.94 -0.81
CA LEU A 192 -10.95 -10.31 -2.12
C LEU A 192 -11.92 -10.14 -3.30
N GLU A 193 -13.18 -9.81 -3.05
CA GLU A 193 -14.21 -9.76 -4.08
C GLU A 193 -14.52 -8.32 -4.51
N ARG A 194 -14.72 -8.13 -5.84
CA ARG A 194 -15.27 -6.90 -6.39
C ARG A 194 -16.79 -6.92 -6.27
N GLN A 195 -17.36 -6.04 -5.47
CA GLN A 195 -18.80 -5.90 -5.30
C GLN A 195 -19.32 -4.61 -5.91
N VAL A 196 -20.55 -4.65 -6.46
CA VAL A 196 -21.21 -3.45 -6.99
C VAL A 196 -21.54 -2.52 -5.83
N VAL A 197 -21.17 -1.25 -5.97
CA VAL A 197 -21.52 -0.18 -5.05
C VAL A 197 -22.67 0.63 -5.64
N MET A 198 -23.70 0.87 -4.84
CA MET A 198 -24.86 1.69 -5.21
C MET A 198 -24.69 3.12 -4.73
#